data_7a0df779af51b6a07a6098148f4717af
#
_entry.id   7a0df779af51b6a07a6098148f4717af
#
_cell.length_a   1.000
_cell.length_b   1.000
_cell.length_c   1.000
_cell.angle_alpha   90.00
_cell.angle_beta   90.00
_cell.angle_gamma   90.00
#
_symmetry.space_group_name_H-M   'P 1'
#
loop_
_entity.id
_entity.type
_entity.pdbx_description
1 polymer ?
#
loop_
_entity_poly.entity_id
_entity_poly.type
_entity_poly.pdbx_seq_one_letter_code
_entity_poly.pdbx_strand_id
1 'polypeptide(L)'
;RELTCIHTEVVERLLGEAALAPDDVTVIGFHGHTVLHRPAQRRTMQIGDGALLAELTGIDVVGDFRSADVAAGGQGAPFAPLYHAALGRDLELPLCVLNIGGVANLTWIGEGGTLVAFDTGPGNALIDDWTQNMTGQPMDEGGRLAAAGRANNVALNRMMEAPYFDLPPPKSLDRLDFDTELLTGLLAEDGAATLVAFTCAAVERALVHLPGTPRRWLVSGGGRHNGTLMTVLAARLDAPVAPVEAVGWNGDFIEAEAFAFLAMRSLRGLPLSL
;
A
#
# COMPACT_ATOMS: atom_id res chain seq x y z
N ARG A 1 -6.49 -24.39 -2.21
CA ARG A 1 -7.39 -24.77 -3.31
C ARG A 1 -8.64 -23.88 -3.37
N GLU A 2 -9.38 -23.72 -2.28
CA GLU A 2 -10.59 -22.87 -2.24
C GLU A 2 -10.29 -21.43 -2.67
N LEU A 3 -9.27 -20.79 -2.10
CA LEU A 3 -8.81 -19.47 -2.51
C LEU A 3 -8.51 -19.40 -4.01
N THR A 4 -7.86 -20.42 -4.57
CA THR A 4 -7.53 -20.47 -6.01
C THR A 4 -8.78 -20.56 -6.87
N CYS A 5 -9.79 -21.35 -6.46
CA CYS A 5 -11.06 -21.41 -7.18
C CYS A 5 -11.77 -20.04 -7.20
N ILE A 6 -11.76 -19.29 -6.08
CA ILE A 6 -12.30 -17.92 -6.05
C ILE A 6 -11.56 -17.00 -7.05
N HIS A 7 -10.24 -17.12 -7.15
CA HIS A 7 -9.48 -16.35 -8.14
C HIS A 7 -9.81 -16.76 -9.57
N THR A 8 -10.04 -18.06 -9.82
CA THR A 8 -10.49 -18.54 -11.14
C THR A 8 -11.81 -17.89 -11.54
N GLU A 9 -12.80 -17.89 -10.65
CA GLU A 9 -14.11 -17.25 -10.90
C GLU A 9 -13.96 -15.74 -11.21
N VAL A 10 -13.05 -15.05 -10.52
CA VAL A 10 -12.77 -13.63 -10.78
C VAL A 10 -12.13 -13.43 -12.16
N VAL A 11 -11.17 -14.29 -12.53
CA VAL A 11 -10.54 -14.24 -13.87
C VAL A 11 -11.57 -14.49 -14.96
N GLU A 12 -12.38 -15.54 -14.84
CA GLU A 12 -13.43 -15.87 -15.82
C GLU A 12 -14.43 -14.72 -15.98
N ARG A 13 -14.85 -14.11 -14.88
CA ARG A 13 -15.74 -12.94 -14.91
C ARG A 13 -15.08 -11.76 -15.61
N LEU A 14 -13.82 -11.45 -15.31
CA LEU A 14 -13.09 -10.36 -15.94
C LEU A 14 -12.94 -10.58 -17.46
N LEU A 15 -12.61 -11.79 -17.89
CA LEU A 15 -12.53 -12.15 -19.29
C LEU A 15 -13.88 -11.96 -19.99
N GLY A 16 -14.97 -12.40 -19.34
CA GLY A 16 -16.32 -12.23 -19.85
C GLY A 16 -16.73 -10.76 -19.99
N GLU A 17 -16.45 -9.94 -18.97
CA GLU A 17 -16.72 -8.49 -18.98
C GLU A 17 -15.88 -7.75 -20.04
N ALA A 18 -14.64 -8.18 -20.26
CA ALA A 18 -13.73 -7.61 -21.25
C ALA A 18 -13.94 -8.17 -22.67
N ALA A 19 -14.81 -9.17 -22.83
CA ALA A 19 -15.00 -9.92 -24.07
C ALA A 19 -13.68 -10.51 -24.64
N LEU A 20 -12.82 -11.02 -23.76
CA LEU A 20 -11.54 -11.66 -24.09
C LEU A 20 -11.64 -13.18 -23.93
N ALA A 21 -10.90 -13.92 -24.78
CA ALA A 21 -10.65 -15.34 -24.59
C ALA A 21 -9.37 -15.56 -23.76
N PRO A 22 -9.18 -16.73 -23.11
CA PRO A 22 -7.93 -17.04 -22.40
C PRO A 22 -6.68 -16.85 -23.26
N ASP A 23 -6.72 -17.20 -24.55
CA ASP A 23 -5.62 -17.06 -25.50
C ASP A 23 -5.24 -15.60 -25.80
N ASP A 24 -6.10 -14.64 -25.49
CA ASP A 24 -5.82 -13.20 -25.63
C ASP A 24 -4.97 -12.67 -24.46
N VAL A 25 -4.81 -13.45 -23.39
CA VAL A 25 -4.07 -13.06 -22.18
C VAL A 25 -2.74 -13.80 -22.11
N THR A 26 -1.65 -13.06 -22.12
CA THR A 26 -0.30 -13.65 -22.10
C THR A 26 0.02 -14.34 -20.77
N VAL A 27 -0.37 -13.73 -19.64
CA VAL A 27 0.01 -14.23 -18.31
C VAL A 27 -0.85 -13.62 -17.21
N ILE A 28 -1.10 -14.38 -16.15
CA ILE A 28 -1.65 -13.89 -14.89
C ILE A 28 -0.51 -13.69 -13.90
N GLY A 29 -0.39 -12.51 -13.30
CA GLY A 29 0.44 -12.26 -12.14
C GLY A 29 -0.31 -12.64 -10.86
N PHE A 30 0.03 -13.78 -10.26
CA PHE A 30 -0.69 -14.32 -9.10
C PHE A 30 0.12 -14.17 -7.81
N HIS A 31 -0.23 -13.16 -7.03
CA HIS A 31 0.41 -12.92 -5.72
C HIS A 31 -0.02 -13.95 -4.65
N GLY A 32 -1.25 -14.44 -4.74
CA GLY A 32 -1.87 -15.21 -3.66
C GLY A 32 -2.21 -14.34 -2.45
N HIS A 33 -2.39 -14.97 -1.28
CA HIS A 33 -2.69 -14.27 -0.02
C HIS A 33 -1.58 -14.48 1.00
N THR A 34 -0.99 -13.39 1.52
CA THR A 34 0.08 -13.46 2.50
C THR A 34 -0.46 -13.88 3.86
N VAL A 35 0.03 -15.01 4.38
CA VAL A 35 -0.30 -15.54 5.71
C VAL A 35 0.88 -15.47 6.68
N LEU A 36 2.10 -15.29 6.15
CA LEU A 36 3.32 -15.11 6.94
C LEU A 36 4.27 -14.18 6.17
N HIS A 37 4.82 -13.19 6.86
CA HIS A 37 5.89 -12.36 6.30
C HIS A 37 6.87 -11.97 7.41
N ARG A 38 8.04 -12.64 7.44
CA ARG A 38 9.10 -12.45 8.43
C ARG A 38 10.47 -12.42 7.73
N PRO A 39 10.78 -11.34 7.00
CA PRO A 39 12.01 -11.24 6.19
C PRO A 39 13.28 -11.35 7.05
N ALA A 40 13.28 -10.82 8.27
CA ALA A 40 14.40 -11.00 9.20
C ALA A 40 14.70 -12.47 9.53
N GLN A 41 13.71 -13.37 9.41
CA GLN A 41 13.85 -14.81 9.55
C GLN A 41 13.98 -15.53 8.20
N ARG A 42 14.10 -14.78 7.10
CA ARG A 42 14.11 -15.29 5.72
C ARG A 42 12.90 -16.16 5.39
N ARG A 43 11.73 -15.77 5.90
CA ARG A 43 10.47 -16.50 5.72
C ARG A 43 9.36 -15.58 5.23
N THR A 44 8.74 -16.04 4.18
CA THR A 44 7.47 -15.48 3.68
C THR A 44 6.61 -16.64 3.20
N MET A 45 5.30 -16.47 3.26
CA MET A 45 4.37 -17.48 2.76
C MET A 45 3.11 -16.81 2.23
N GLN A 46 2.87 -17.02 0.96
CA GLN A 46 1.64 -16.67 0.29
C GLN A 46 0.90 -17.96 -0.04
N ILE A 47 -0.36 -18.07 0.37
CA ILE A 47 -1.22 -19.20 0.03
C ILE A 47 -1.93 -18.92 -1.29
N GLY A 48 -2.22 -19.99 -2.00
CA GLY A 48 -2.77 -20.04 -3.35
C GLY A 48 -1.93 -21.00 -4.19
N ASP A 49 -2.51 -21.55 -5.22
CA ASP A 49 -1.90 -22.55 -6.10
C ASP A 49 -1.92 -22.02 -7.54
N GLY A 50 -0.78 -21.46 -7.98
CA GLY A 50 -0.63 -20.89 -9.32
C GLY A 50 -0.72 -21.96 -10.42
N ALA A 51 -0.27 -23.18 -10.17
CA ALA A 51 -0.38 -24.27 -11.13
C ALA A 51 -1.85 -24.67 -11.35
N LEU A 52 -2.61 -24.78 -10.26
CA LEU A 52 -4.05 -25.03 -10.36
C LEU A 52 -4.79 -23.87 -11.05
N LEU A 53 -4.38 -22.61 -10.78
CA LEU A 53 -4.98 -21.47 -11.46
C LEU A 53 -4.74 -21.52 -12.96
N ALA A 54 -3.51 -21.86 -13.38
CA ALA A 54 -3.19 -22.03 -14.80
C ALA A 54 -4.00 -23.17 -15.46
N GLU A 55 -4.13 -24.32 -14.75
CA GLU A 55 -4.94 -25.44 -15.23
C GLU A 55 -6.41 -25.04 -15.44
N LEU A 56 -6.99 -24.33 -14.47
CA LEU A 56 -8.41 -23.97 -14.49
C LEU A 56 -8.73 -22.86 -15.50
N THR A 57 -7.83 -21.90 -15.68
CA THR A 57 -8.06 -20.74 -16.56
C THR A 57 -7.56 -20.96 -17.99
N GLY A 58 -6.64 -21.90 -18.20
CA GLY A 58 -5.93 -22.09 -19.48
C GLY A 58 -4.91 -20.97 -19.78
N ILE A 59 -4.56 -20.14 -18.80
CA ILE A 59 -3.63 -19.00 -18.95
C ILE A 59 -2.38 -19.27 -18.14
N ASP A 60 -1.21 -18.98 -18.68
CA ASP A 60 0.06 -19.05 -17.94
C ASP A 60 0.02 -18.19 -16.68
N VAL A 61 0.62 -18.68 -15.58
CA VAL A 61 0.64 -18.00 -14.29
C VAL A 61 2.07 -17.81 -13.81
N VAL A 62 2.41 -16.58 -13.45
CA VAL A 62 3.63 -16.25 -12.69
C VAL A 62 3.23 -15.92 -11.26
N GLY A 63 3.83 -16.62 -10.30
CA GLY A 63 3.58 -16.44 -8.87
C GLY A 63 4.86 -16.44 -8.04
N ASP A 64 4.70 -16.52 -6.72
CA ASP A 64 5.82 -16.55 -5.75
C ASP A 64 6.83 -15.40 -5.92
N PHE A 65 6.33 -14.19 -5.99
CA PHE A 65 7.15 -13.00 -6.22
C PHE A 65 8.11 -12.67 -5.07
N ARG A 66 7.83 -13.17 -3.84
CA ARG A 66 8.53 -12.73 -2.62
C ARG A 66 9.63 -13.66 -2.15
N SER A 67 9.49 -14.97 -2.38
CA SER A 67 10.36 -15.98 -1.75
C SER A 67 11.82 -15.83 -2.14
N ALA A 68 12.13 -15.54 -3.40
CA ALA A 68 13.50 -15.40 -3.88
C ALA A 68 14.21 -14.19 -3.25
N ASP A 69 13.53 -13.03 -3.16
CA ASP A 69 14.07 -11.82 -2.55
C ASP A 69 14.32 -12.02 -1.05
N VAL A 70 13.34 -12.57 -0.33
CA VAL A 70 13.44 -12.86 1.10
C VAL A 70 14.54 -13.88 1.40
N ALA A 71 14.70 -14.92 0.58
CA ALA A 71 15.77 -15.91 0.73
C ALA A 71 17.15 -15.29 0.51
N ALA A 72 17.27 -14.33 -0.41
CA ALA A 72 18.48 -13.57 -0.65
C ALA A 72 18.80 -12.54 0.46
N GLY A 73 17.88 -12.29 1.38
CA GLY A 73 18.04 -11.35 2.49
C GLY A 73 17.37 -10.00 2.25
N GLY A 74 16.60 -9.86 1.18
CA GLY A 74 15.74 -8.70 0.92
C GLY A 74 14.49 -8.70 1.79
N GLN A 75 13.74 -7.59 1.72
CA GLN A 75 12.51 -7.42 2.48
C GLN A 75 11.31 -8.15 1.85
N GLY A 76 11.37 -8.50 0.56
CA GLY A 76 10.25 -9.11 -0.16
C GLY A 76 9.02 -8.20 -0.30
N ALA A 77 9.17 -6.92 0.00
CA ALA A 77 8.16 -5.87 -0.10
C ALA A 77 8.82 -4.50 0.04
N PRO A 78 8.23 -3.40 -0.53
CA PRO A 78 7.13 -3.43 -1.49
C PRO A 78 7.61 -3.79 -2.90
N PHE A 79 6.73 -4.32 -3.76
CA PHE A 79 7.03 -4.60 -5.18
C PHE A 79 6.42 -3.57 -6.15
N ALA A 80 5.45 -2.80 -5.70
CA ALA A 80 4.83 -1.75 -6.50
C ALA A 80 5.79 -0.64 -7.01
N PRO A 81 6.95 -0.35 -6.35
CA PRO A 81 7.81 0.77 -6.75
C PRO A 81 8.26 0.75 -8.21
N LEU A 82 8.58 -0.42 -8.76
CA LEU A 82 8.94 -0.55 -10.18
C LEU A 82 7.78 -0.20 -11.11
N TYR A 83 6.57 -0.56 -10.72
CA TYR A 83 5.38 -0.21 -11.48
C TYR A 83 5.03 1.27 -11.34
N HIS A 84 5.14 1.82 -10.13
CA HIS A 84 4.97 3.26 -9.91
C HIS A 84 5.95 4.08 -10.77
N ALA A 85 7.21 3.64 -10.87
CA ALA A 85 8.20 4.29 -11.73
C ALA A 85 7.84 4.18 -13.22
N ALA A 86 7.31 3.05 -13.65
CA ALA A 86 6.86 2.87 -15.04
C ALA A 86 5.66 3.77 -15.38
N LEU A 87 4.69 3.88 -14.47
CA LEU A 87 3.55 4.78 -14.61
C LEU A 87 3.96 6.26 -14.57
N GLY A 88 4.88 6.60 -13.66
CA GLY A 88 5.32 7.98 -13.40
C GLY A 88 6.36 8.53 -14.37
N ARG A 89 6.82 7.75 -15.38
CA ARG A 89 7.94 8.12 -16.25
C ARG A 89 7.76 9.43 -17.01
N ASP A 90 6.52 9.80 -17.33
CA ASP A 90 6.19 11.00 -18.10
C ASP A 90 5.69 12.14 -17.18
N LEU A 91 5.73 11.95 -15.86
CA LEU A 91 5.36 12.95 -14.87
C LEU A 91 6.58 13.74 -14.38
N GLU A 92 6.32 14.91 -13.80
CA GLU A 92 7.37 15.76 -13.22
C GLU A 92 7.98 15.08 -11.97
N LEU A 93 9.30 14.99 -11.93
CA LEU A 93 10.08 14.39 -10.84
C LEU A 93 10.77 15.47 -9.97
N PRO A 94 11.11 15.18 -8.70
CA PRO A 94 10.80 13.95 -7.96
C PRO A 94 9.32 13.82 -7.63
N LEU A 95 8.80 12.59 -7.70
CA LEU A 95 7.40 12.24 -7.45
C LEU A 95 7.33 11.27 -6.26
N CYS A 96 6.35 11.46 -5.37
CA CYS A 96 5.97 10.42 -4.40
C CYS A 96 4.63 9.78 -4.76
N VAL A 97 4.60 8.46 -4.78
CA VAL A 97 3.36 7.68 -4.75
C VAL A 97 3.21 7.14 -3.32
N LEU A 98 2.13 7.53 -2.65
CA LEU A 98 1.81 7.15 -1.29
C LEU A 98 0.61 6.20 -1.31
N ASN A 99 0.83 4.94 -0.99
CA ASN A 99 -0.25 3.98 -0.81
C ASN A 99 -0.70 3.98 0.64
N ILE A 100 -1.98 4.26 0.90
CA ILE A 100 -2.59 4.21 2.22
C ILE A 100 -3.60 3.06 2.25
N GLY A 101 -3.08 1.87 2.55
CA GLY A 101 -3.84 0.67 2.86
C GLY A 101 -4.02 0.53 4.38
N GLY A 102 -3.97 -0.68 4.92
CA GLY A 102 -3.90 -0.91 6.37
C GLY A 102 -2.64 -0.32 7.00
N VAL A 103 -1.51 -0.47 6.33
CA VAL A 103 -0.23 0.22 6.55
C VAL A 103 -0.04 1.22 5.42
N ALA A 104 0.62 2.33 5.68
CA ALA A 104 0.98 3.31 4.67
C ALA A 104 2.43 3.11 4.21
N ASN A 105 2.64 3.13 2.90
CA ASN A 105 3.96 3.05 2.28
C ASN A 105 4.12 4.07 1.17
N LEU A 106 5.35 4.52 0.96
CA LEU A 106 5.67 5.43 -0.11
C LEU A 106 6.64 4.84 -1.11
N THR A 107 6.56 5.34 -2.34
CA THR A 107 7.57 5.21 -3.38
C THR A 107 7.98 6.61 -3.81
N TRP A 108 9.21 6.99 -3.53
CA TRP A 108 9.83 8.20 -4.06
C TRP A 108 10.55 7.86 -5.37
N ILE A 109 10.26 8.62 -6.41
CA ILE A 109 10.80 8.44 -7.75
C ILE A 109 11.60 9.69 -8.09
N GLY A 110 12.91 9.54 -8.17
CA GLY A 110 13.82 10.62 -8.53
C GLY A 110 14.21 10.60 -10.00
N GLU A 111 14.96 11.63 -10.40
CA GLU A 111 15.56 11.70 -11.73
C GLU A 111 16.57 10.55 -11.95
N GLY A 112 16.76 10.14 -13.19
CA GLY A 112 17.71 9.08 -13.55
C GLY A 112 17.29 7.66 -13.09
N GLY A 113 16.03 7.45 -12.66
CA GLY A 113 15.53 6.14 -12.27
C GLY A 113 15.83 5.76 -10.82
N THR A 114 16.27 6.71 -9.98
CA THR A 114 16.45 6.48 -8.54
C THR A 114 15.12 6.23 -7.87
N LEU A 115 15.02 5.13 -7.11
CA LEU A 115 13.82 4.77 -6.35
C LEU A 115 14.17 4.58 -4.88
N VAL A 116 13.29 5.08 -4.01
CA VAL A 116 13.31 4.80 -2.57
C VAL A 116 11.90 4.40 -2.17
N ALA A 117 11.75 3.27 -1.47
CA ALA A 117 10.44 2.81 -1.03
C ALA A 117 10.54 2.16 0.35
N PHE A 118 9.56 2.46 1.21
CA PHE A 118 9.47 1.92 2.56
C PHE A 118 8.10 2.22 3.17
N ASP A 119 7.76 1.52 4.26
CA ASP A 119 6.55 1.80 5.02
C ASP A 119 6.74 3.05 5.88
N THR A 120 5.81 4.00 5.79
CA THR A 120 5.89 5.26 6.52
C THR A 120 5.37 5.13 7.95
N GLY A 121 4.34 4.30 8.14
CA GLY A 121 3.64 4.16 9.40
C GLY A 121 2.28 3.49 9.22
N PRO A 122 1.37 3.60 10.21
CA PRO A 122 0.02 3.08 10.09
C PRO A 122 -0.74 3.81 8.97
N GLY A 123 -1.61 3.06 8.29
CA GLY A 123 -2.57 3.59 7.33
C GLY A 123 -3.97 3.64 7.92
N ASN A 124 -4.94 3.01 7.22
CA ASN A 124 -6.34 2.98 7.66
C ASN A 124 -6.62 1.98 8.79
N ALA A 125 -5.77 0.95 8.99
CA ALA A 125 -6.11 -0.16 9.88
C ALA A 125 -6.49 0.29 11.30
N LEU A 126 -5.71 1.21 11.89
CA LEU A 126 -6.00 1.72 13.22
C LEU A 126 -7.27 2.60 13.24
N ILE A 127 -7.53 3.34 12.18
CA ILE A 127 -8.73 4.17 12.03
C ILE A 127 -9.97 3.28 11.93
N ASP A 128 -9.88 2.22 11.12
CA ASP A 128 -10.97 1.26 10.92
C ASP A 128 -11.26 0.49 12.21
N ASP A 129 -10.22 -0.06 12.87
CA ASP A 129 -10.35 -0.77 14.14
C ASP A 129 -10.94 0.13 15.23
N TRP A 130 -10.50 1.40 15.33
CA TRP A 130 -11.06 2.39 16.25
C TRP A 130 -12.54 2.65 15.93
N THR A 131 -12.87 2.93 14.68
CA THR A 131 -14.23 3.21 14.24
C THR A 131 -15.17 2.02 14.53
N GLN A 132 -14.72 0.81 14.20
CA GLN A 132 -15.46 -0.42 14.50
C GLN A 132 -15.71 -0.59 15.99
N ASN A 133 -14.70 -0.36 16.83
CA ASN A 133 -14.81 -0.53 18.27
C ASN A 133 -15.72 0.53 18.93
N MET A 134 -15.66 1.77 18.45
CA MET A 134 -16.39 2.89 19.07
C MET A 134 -17.81 3.07 18.52
N THR A 135 -18.07 2.67 17.27
CA THR A 135 -19.33 2.98 16.59
C THR A 135 -20.05 1.75 16.02
N GLY A 136 -19.36 0.61 15.92
CA GLY A 136 -19.85 -0.59 15.23
C GLY A 136 -19.78 -0.51 13.70
N GLN A 137 -19.31 0.61 13.12
CA GLN A 137 -19.13 0.75 11.67
C GLN A 137 -17.78 0.19 11.25
N PRO A 138 -17.65 -0.47 10.09
CA PRO A 138 -16.41 -1.13 9.67
C PRO A 138 -15.28 -0.16 9.33
N MET A 139 -15.59 1.10 9.03
CA MET A 139 -14.61 2.15 8.68
C MET A 139 -15.20 3.55 8.88
N ASP A 140 -14.34 4.56 8.93
CA ASP A 140 -14.74 5.98 8.90
C ASP A 140 -14.96 6.42 7.43
N GLU A 141 -16.17 6.17 6.94
CA GLU A 141 -16.49 6.44 5.54
C GLU A 141 -16.33 7.92 5.17
N GLY A 142 -15.42 8.18 4.22
CA GLY A 142 -15.11 9.54 3.77
C GLY A 142 -14.39 10.40 4.82
N GLY A 143 -14.02 9.85 5.98
CA GLY A 143 -13.36 10.58 7.07
C GLY A 143 -14.30 11.46 7.89
N ARG A 144 -15.62 11.16 7.88
CA ARG A 144 -16.64 11.99 8.53
C ARG A 144 -16.54 11.98 10.05
N LEU A 145 -16.21 10.83 10.64
CA LEU A 145 -16.02 10.71 12.09
C LEU A 145 -14.83 11.57 12.52
N ALA A 146 -13.70 11.43 11.87
CA ALA A 146 -12.51 12.21 12.15
C ALA A 146 -12.73 13.72 11.91
N ALA A 147 -13.52 14.11 10.89
CA ALA A 147 -13.84 15.51 10.60
C ALA A 147 -14.64 16.19 11.73
N ALA A 148 -15.43 15.42 12.48
CA ALA A 148 -16.22 15.93 13.60
C ALA A 148 -15.40 16.11 14.89
N GLY A 149 -14.21 15.48 14.98
CA GLY A 149 -13.36 15.46 16.15
C GLY A 149 -12.20 16.45 16.10
N ARG A 150 -11.43 16.42 17.17
CA ARG A 150 -10.17 17.17 17.32
C ARG A 150 -9.04 16.24 17.72
N ALA A 151 -7.94 16.28 16.99
CA ALA A 151 -6.77 15.48 17.33
C ALA A 151 -6.22 15.83 18.73
N ASN A 152 -6.01 14.79 19.54
CA ASN A 152 -5.36 14.93 20.84
C ASN A 152 -3.82 14.97 20.65
N ASN A 153 -3.25 16.15 20.72
CA ASN A 153 -1.82 16.36 20.49
C ASN A 153 -0.94 15.62 21.50
N VAL A 154 -1.40 15.37 22.72
CA VAL A 154 -0.62 14.64 23.74
C VAL A 154 -0.50 13.16 23.32
N ALA A 155 -1.60 12.53 22.94
CA ALA A 155 -1.60 11.16 22.45
C ALA A 155 -0.79 11.07 21.15
N LEU A 156 -1.04 11.96 20.18
CA LEU A 156 -0.31 12.01 18.92
C LEU A 156 1.22 12.08 19.13
N ASN A 157 1.69 13.00 19.96
CA ASN A 157 3.12 13.16 20.22
C ASN A 157 3.72 11.89 20.83
N ARG A 158 3.03 11.26 21.78
CA ARG A 158 3.49 10.00 22.37
C ARG A 158 3.51 8.83 21.36
N MET A 159 2.53 8.75 20.48
CA MET A 159 2.52 7.74 19.40
C MET A 159 3.71 7.97 18.44
N MET A 160 4.06 9.22 18.15
CA MET A 160 5.20 9.59 17.30
C MET A 160 6.58 9.36 17.96
N GLU A 161 6.65 9.07 19.26
CA GLU A 161 7.89 8.69 19.96
C GLU A 161 8.33 7.24 19.64
N ALA A 162 7.52 6.47 18.91
CA ALA A 162 7.87 5.09 18.57
C ALA A 162 9.19 5.03 17.80
N PRO A 163 10.14 4.16 18.20
CA PRO A 163 11.48 4.08 17.58
C PRO A 163 11.47 3.78 16.09
N TYR A 164 10.39 3.20 15.60
CA TYR A 164 10.19 2.90 14.18
C TYR A 164 10.41 4.11 13.27
N PHE A 165 9.95 5.29 13.67
CA PHE A 165 10.02 6.49 12.83
C PHE A 165 11.45 6.98 12.59
N ASP A 166 12.38 6.63 13.47
CA ASP A 166 13.79 7.00 13.37
C ASP A 166 14.64 5.95 12.62
N LEU A 167 14.08 4.78 12.33
CA LEU A 167 14.78 3.75 11.57
C LEU A 167 15.02 4.21 10.13
N PRO A 168 16.24 4.03 9.58
CA PRO A 168 16.49 4.31 8.17
C PRO A 168 15.83 3.23 7.28
N PRO A 169 15.47 3.56 6.03
CA PRO A 169 15.11 2.55 5.03
C PRO A 169 16.30 1.62 4.69
N PRO A 170 16.04 0.35 4.29
CA PRO A 170 14.72 -0.24 4.09
C PRO A 170 14.06 -0.63 5.41
N LYS A 171 12.79 -0.28 5.57
CA LYS A 171 12.00 -0.64 6.75
C LYS A 171 10.57 -1.02 6.36
N SER A 172 10.02 -1.97 7.06
CA SER A 172 8.63 -2.44 6.91
C SER A 172 7.94 -2.50 8.27
N LEU A 173 6.61 -2.51 8.25
CA LEU A 173 5.76 -2.45 9.44
C LEU A 173 4.74 -3.59 9.41
N ASP A 174 4.48 -4.18 10.58
CA ASP A 174 3.30 -5.02 10.76
C ASP A 174 2.11 -4.15 11.19
N ARG A 175 0.91 -4.53 10.77
CA ARG A 175 -0.35 -3.87 11.15
C ARG A 175 -0.50 -3.72 12.68
N LEU A 176 0.07 -4.65 13.46
CA LEU A 176 -0.07 -4.75 14.91
C LEU A 176 1.05 -4.03 15.70
N ASP A 177 1.97 -3.34 15.03
CA ASP A 177 3.10 -2.68 15.69
C ASP A 177 2.71 -1.43 16.50
N PHE A 178 1.50 -0.92 16.28
CA PHE A 178 0.94 0.19 17.04
C PHE A 178 -0.40 -0.21 17.66
N ASP A 179 -0.63 0.26 18.87
CA ASP A 179 -1.89 0.09 19.57
C ASP A 179 -2.63 1.43 19.80
N THR A 180 -3.85 1.32 20.26
CA THR A 180 -4.72 2.46 20.53
C THR A 180 -4.93 2.73 22.01
N GLU A 181 -4.14 2.14 22.91
CA GLU A 181 -4.27 2.32 24.37
C GLU A 181 -4.16 3.80 24.79
N LEU A 182 -3.31 4.56 24.10
CA LEU A 182 -3.13 6.00 24.32
C LEU A 182 -4.39 6.84 24.01
N LEU A 183 -5.36 6.27 23.33
CA LEU A 183 -6.64 6.92 22.99
C LEU A 183 -7.77 6.58 23.97
N THR A 184 -7.47 5.76 25.00
CA THR A 184 -8.47 5.35 25.98
C THR A 184 -9.10 6.57 26.67
N GLY A 185 -10.43 6.62 26.64
CA GLY A 185 -11.20 7.72 27.23
C GLY A 185 -11.48 8.90 26.31
N LEU A 186 -10.95 8.90 25.08
CA LEU A 186 -11.35 9.88 24.06
C LEU A 186 -12.73 9.58 23.50
N LEU A 187 -13.40 10.61 23.00
CA LEU A 187 -14.61 10.46 22.19
C LEU A 187 -14.28 9.75 20.87
N ALA A 188 -15.28 9.11 20.27
CA ALA A 188 -15.08 8.37 19.01
C ALA A 188 -14.45 9.25 17.92
N GLU A 189 -15.00 10.45 17.75
CA GLU A 189 -14.53 11.44 16.76
C GLU A 189 -13.13 11.96 17.05
N ASP A 190 -12.78 12.21 18.32
CA ASP A 190 -11.46 12.73 18.72
C ASP A 190 -10.37 11.66 18.53
N GLY A 191 -10.68 10.40 18.85
CA GLY A 191 -9.78 9.29 18.57
C GLY A 191 -9.54 9.09 17.07
N ALA A 192 -10.60 9.13 16.27
CA ALA A 192 -10.50 9.04 14.81
C ALA A 192 -9.65 10.20 14.22
N ALA A 193 -9.90 11.44 14.68
CA ALA A 193 -9.11 12.60 14.28
C ALA A 193 -7.63 12.47 14.69
N THR A 194 -7.35 11.90 15.88
CA THR A 194 -5.98 11.66 16.35
C THR A 194 -5.26 10.62 15.49
N LEU A 195 -5.93 9.54 15.10
CA LEU A 195 -5.37 8.51 14.25
C LEU A 195 -5.12 9.01 12.82
N VAL A 196 -6.02 9.80 12.25
CA VAL A 196 -5.78 10.48 10.97
C VAL A 196 -4.55 11.39 11.06
N ALA A 197 -4.44 12.18 12.13
CA ALA A 197 -3.28 13.04 12.37
C ALA A 197 -1.99 12.22 12.54
N PHE A 198 -2.05 11.04 13.16
CA PHE A 198 -0.93 10.13 13.35
C PHE A 198 -0.44 9.56 12.02
N THR A 199 -1.33 9.05 11.19
CA THR A 199 -0.98 8.58 9.83
C THR A 199 -0.29 9.70 9.03
N CYS A 200 -0.85 10.90 9.03
CA CYS A 200 -0.28 12.02 8.29
C CYS A 200 1.05 12.51 8.86
N ALA A 201 1.22 12.52 10.19
CA ALA A 201 2.49 12.86 10.84
C ALA A 201 3.59 11.83 10.55
N ALA A 202 3.24 10.55 10.46
CA ALA A 202 4.16 9.49 10.07
C ALA A 202 4.66 9.67 8.63
N VAL A 203 3.78 10.06 7.70
CA VAL A 203 4.15 10.40 6.32
C VAL A 203 5.08 11.63 6.28
N GLU A 204 4.75 12.69 7.02
CA GLU A 204 5.61 13.88 7.13
C GLU A 204 6.99 13.53 7.71
N ARG A 205 7.04 12.71 8.78
CA ARG A 205 8.31 12.25 9.38
C ARG A 205 9.17 11.46 8.39
N ALA A 206 8.56 10.73 7.47
CA ALA A 206 9.26 9.95 6.46
C ALA A 206 10.07 10.81 5.46
N LEU A 207 9.77 12.10 5.33
CA LEU A 207 10.50 13.03 4.44
C LEU A 207 12.00 13.10 4.75
N VAL A 208 12.42 12.90 5.99
CA VAL A 208 13.85 12.95 6.39
C VAL A 208 14.68 11.84 5.73
N HIS A 209 14.02 10.80 5.24
CA HIS A 209 14.68 9.67 4.58
C HIS A 209 14.70 9.79 3.05
N LEU A 210 14.09 10.83 2.48
CA LEU A 210 14.03 11.00 1.03
C LEU A 210 15.26 11.75 0.50
N PRO A 211 15.79 11.36 -0.66
CA PRO A 211 16.93 12.04 -1.27
C PRO A 211 16.64 13.49 -1.70
N GLY A 212 15.38 13.86 -1.86
CA GLY A 212 14.96 15.20 -2.23
C GLY A 212 13.47 15.40 -2.02
N THR A 213 13.06 16.66 -1.93
CA THR A 213 11.66 17.04 -1.74
C THR A 213 10.83 16.67 -2.96
N PRO A 214 9.74 15.91 -2.80
CA PRO A 214 8.83 15.62 -3.91
C PRO A 214 8.16 16.89 -4.43
N ARG A 215 8.00 16.99 -5.73
CA ARG A 215 7.23 18.07 -6.36
C ARG A 215 5.73 17.82 -6.34
N ARG A 216 5.33 16.57 -6.12
CA ARG A 216 3.93 16.12 -6.07
C ARG A 216 3.81 14.83 -5.27
N TRP A 217 2.66 14.66 -4.63
CA TRP A 217 2.22 13.43 -3.99
C TRP A 217 0.99 12.88 -4.70
N LEU A 218 1.05 11.62 -5.09
CA LEU A 218 -0.07 10.87 -5.63
C LEU A 218 -0.48 9.81 -4.61
N VAL A 219 -1.72 9.88 -4.13
CA VAL A 219 -2.23 8.97 -3.10
C VAL A 219 -3.04 7.86 -3.74
N SER A 220 -2.68 6.61 -3.44
CA SER A 220 -3.39 5.38 -3.79
C SER A 220 -3.89 4.65 -2.54
N GLY A 221 -4.50 3.48 -2.72
CA GLY A 221 -5.11 2.72 -1.64
C GLY A 221 -6.41 3.34 -1.12
N GLY A 222 -7.05 2.67 -0.16
CA GLY A 222 -8.34 3.09 0.39
C GLY A 222 -8.33 4.46 1.05
N GLY A 223 -7.19 4.88 1.60
CA GLY A 223 -7.03 6.18 2.28
C GLY A 223 -7.30 7.39 1.40
N ARG A 224 -7.14 7.26 0.05
CA ARG A 224 -7.47 8.35 -0.88
C ARG A 224 -8.96 8.74 -0.89
N HIS A 225 -9.83 7.86 -0.42
CA HIS A 225 -11.28 8.13 -0.27
C HIS A 225 -11.63 8.81 1.05
N ASN A 226 -10.70 8.89 2.00
CA ASN A 226 -10.88 9.61 3.26
C ASN A 226 -10.54 11.10 3.07
N GLY A 227 -11.57 11.93 2.84
CA GLY A 227 -11.41 13.36 2.57
C GLY A 227 -10.71 14.13 3.69
N THR A 228 -10.92 13.72 4.95
CA THR A 228 -10.26 14.33 6.11
C THR A 228 -8.77 14.03 6.11
N LEU A 229 -8.39 12.78 5.87
CA LEU A 229 -6.99 12.37 5.74
C LEU A 229 -6.30 13.12 4.59
N MET A 230 -6.92 13.18 3.42
CA MET A 230 -6.38 13.92 2.27
C MET A 230 -6.17 15.41 2.57
N THR A 231 -7.10 16.03 3.30
CA THR A 231 -7.00 17.43 3.71
C THR A 231 -5.85 17.63 4.70
N VAL A 232 -5.71 16.75 5.69
CA VAL A 232 -4.63 16.84 6.69
C VAL A 232 -3.27 16.60 6.04
N LEU A 233 -3.16 15.65 5.11
CA LEU A 233 -1.93 15.43 4.33
C LEU A 233 -1.55 16.67 3.53
N ALA A 234 -2.49 17.26 2.80
CA ALA A 234 -2.25 18.47 1.99
C ALA A 234 -1.81 19.67 2.85
N ALA A 235 -2.27 19.73 4.11
CA ALA A 235 -1.87 20.79 5.04
C ALA A 235 -0.47 20.58 5.65
N ARG A 236 0.06 19.34 5.64
CA ARG A 236 1.35 18.98 6.24
C ARG A 236 2.50 18.90 5.23
N LEU A 237 2.19 18.65 3.98
CA LEU A 237 3.18 18.43 2.94
C LEU A 237 3.33 19.67 2.07
N ASP A 238 4.58 20.11 1.85
CA ASP A 238 4.91 21.34 1.10
C ASP A 238 4.73 21.20 -0.43
N ALA A 239 4.07 20.14 -0.89
CA ALA A 239 3.85 19.87 -2.31
C ALA A 239 2.39 19.44 -2.55
N PRO A 240 1.84 19.64 -3.75
CA PRO A 240 0.48 19.25 -4.09
C PRO A 240 0.21 17.78 -3.80
N VAL A 241 -0.88 17.48 -3.09
CA VAL A 241 -1.38 16.15 -2.77
C VAL A 241 -2.65 15.91 -3.56
N ALA A 242 -2.69 14.84 -4.34
CA ALA A 242 -3.86 14.48 -5.14
C ALA A 242 -4.04 12.95 -5.16
N PRO A 243 -5.25 12.43 -5.35
CA PRO A 243 -5.45 11.02 -5.64
C PRO A 243 -4.83 10.66 -6.99
N VAL A 244 -4.44 9.39 -7.16
CA VAL A 244 -3.81 8.89 -8.40
C VAL A 244 -4.68 9.08 -9.65
N GLU A 245 -5.98 9.17 -9.50
CA GLU A 245 -6.95 9.45 -10.56
C GLU A 245 -6.72 10.83 -11.22
N ALA A 246 -6.11 11.77 -10.49
CA ALA A 246 -5.77 13.09 -11.04
C ALA A 246 -4.77 13.04 -12.20
N VAL A 247 -4.05 11.94 -12.35
CA VAL A 247 -3.12 11.69 -13.46
C VAL A 247 -3.58 10.52 -14.34
N GLY A 248 -4.84 10.12 -14.21
CA GLY A 248 -5.48 9.09 -15.04
C GLY A 248 -5.14 7.65 -14.63
N TRP A 249 -4.53 7.42 -13.45
CA TRP A 249 -4.32 6.07 -12.94
C TRP A 249 -5.56 5.57 -12.22
N ASN A 250 -5.75 4.26 -12.18
CA ASN A 250 -6.86 3.66 -11.45
C ASN A 250 -6.40 3.13 -10.09
N GLY A 251 -6.70 3.88 -9.01
CA GLY A 251 -6.23 3.57 -7.68
C GLY A 251 -6.75 2.25 -7.10
N ASP A 252 -7.84 1.71 -7.62
CA ASP A 252 -8.38 0.41 -7.20
C ASP A 252 -7.64 -0.77 -7.83
N PHE A 253 -6.95 -0.55 -8.96
CA PHE A 253 -6.29 -1.61 -9.72
C PHE A 253 -4.76 -1.52 -9.75
N ILE A 254 -4.14 -0.45 -9.24
CA ILE A 254 -2.67 -0.27 -9.26
C ILE A 254 -1.93 -1.50 -8.72
N GLU A 255 -2.41 -2.13 -7.65
CA GLU A 255 -1.75 -3.31 -7.09
C GLU A 255 -1.89 -4.52 -8.03
N ALA A 256 -3.08 -4.76 -8.59
CA ALA A 256 -3.31 -5.83 -9.56
C ALA A 256 -2.48 -5.61 -10.83
N GLU A 257 -2.45 -4.39 -11.34
CA GLU A 257 -1.63 -3.99 -12.49
C GLU A 257 -0.14 -4.17 -12.21
N ALA A 258 0.32 -3.84 -10.99
CA ALA A 258 1.72 -4.05 -10.58
C ALA A 258 2.11 -5.53 -10.64
N PHE A 259 1.28 -6.46 -10.18
CA PHE A 259 1.59 -7.89 -10.29
C PHE A 259 1.54 -8.40 -11.73
N ALA A 260 0.66 -7.89 -12.58
CA ALA A 260 0.68 -8.18 -14.02
C ALA A 260 1.99 -7.67 -14.67
N PHE A 261 2.42 -6.45 -14.35
CA PHE A 261 3.67 -5.86 -14.80
C PHE A 261 4.89 -6.68 -14.33
N LEU A 262 4.91 -7.12 -13.08
CA LEU A 262 5.98 -7.96 -12.52
C LEU A 262 6.03 -9.34 -13.18
N ALA A 263 4.87 -9.93 -13.48
CA ALA A 263 4.79 -11.19 -14.23
C ALA A 263 5.44 -11.05 -15.62
N MET A 264 5.13 -9.98 -16.34
CA MET A 264 5.76 -9.68 -17.62
C MET A 264 7.26 -9.44 -17.53
N ARG A 265 7.73 -8.81 -16.44
CA ARG A 265 9.16 -8.64 -16.16
C ARG A 265 9.84 -9.99 -15.91
N SER A 266 9.19 -10.86 -15.12
CA SER A 266 9.69 -12.22 -14.84
C SER A 266 9.87 -13.02 -16.13
N LEU A 267 8.87 -13.03 -17.02
CA LEU A 267 8.95 -13.70 -18.32
C LEU A 267 10.10 -13.18 -19.21
N ARG A 268 10.49 -11.92 -19.01
CA ARG A 268 11.60 -11.28 -19.73
C ARG A 268 12.95 -11.40 -19.02
N GLY A 269 13.03 -12.11 -17.89
CA GLY A 269 14.24 -12.23 -17.08
C GLY A 269 14.72 -10.90 -16.47
N LEU A 270 13.82 -9.94 -16.27
CA LEU A 270 14.13 -8.63 -15.69
C LEU A 270 13.96 -8.66 -14.15
N PRO A 271 14.75 -7.87 -13.39
CA PRO A 271 14.60 -7.78 -11.94
C PRO A 271 13.17 -7.38 -11.52
N LEU A 272 12.69 -7.97 -10.42
CA LEU A 272 11.38 -7.69 -9.82
C LEU A 272 11.47 -6.71 -8.64
N SER A 273 12.66 -6.56 -8.06
CA SER A 273 13.01 -5.58 -7.02
C SER A 273 14.31 -4.87 -7.38
N LEU A 274 14.62 -3.79 -6.66
CA LEU A 274 15.85 -2.98 -6.82
C LEU A 274 16.66 -3.03 -5.54
#